data_01ee8f7f5acc9cb71a45b1138e8f5af1
#
_entry.id   01ee8f7f5acc9cb71a45b1138e8f5af1
#
_cell.length_a   1.000
_cell.length_b   1.000
_cell.length_c   1.000
_cell.angle_alpha   90.00
_cell.angle_beta   90.00
_cell.angle_gamma   90.00
#
_symmetry.space_group_name_H-M   'P 1'
#
loop_
_entity.id
_entity.type
_entity.pdbx_description
1 polymer ?
#
loop_
_entity_poly.entity_id
_entity_poly.type
_entity_poly.pdbx_seq_one_letter_code
_entity_poly.pdbx_strand_id
1 'polypeptide(L)' 'MNILVVDDEYYIVKNIIETTDWSALGIEQAFPAYSASQ' A
#
# COMPACT_ATOMS: atom_id res chain seq x y z
N MET A 1 -2.21 -12.41 5.31
CA MET A 1 -1.34 -11.32 5.82
C MET A 1 -1.78 -10.00 5.21
N ASN A 2 -1.85 -8.96 6.00
CA ASN A 2 -2.17 -7.62 5.52
C ASN A 2 -0.94 -6.73 5.62
N ILE A 3 -0.88 -5.71 4.79
CA ILE A 3 0.26 -4.79 4.74
C ILE A 3 -0.23 -3.34 4.74
N LEU A 4 0.56 -2.46 5.33
CA LEU A 4 0.32 -1.02 5.30
C LEU A 4 1.41 -0.36 4.49
N VAL A 5 1.03 0.41 3.46
CA VAL A 5 1.95 1.16 2.62
C VAL A 5 1.87 2.63 3.02
N VAL A 6 2.95 3.16 3.57
CA VAL A 6 2.97 4.52 4.12
C VAL A 6 3.95 5.39 3.33
N ASP A 7 3.45 6.50 2.80
CA ASP A 7 4.26 7.51 2.12
C ASP A 7 3.42 8.79 2.05
N ASP A 8 4.07 9.95 2.18
CA ASP A 8 3.36 11.22 2.10
C ASP A 8 3.07 11.64 0.66
N GLU A 9 3.59 10.93 -0.33
CA GLU A 9 3.30 11.19 -1.74
C GLU A 9 2.16 10.30 -2.22
N TYR A 10 0.98 10.89 -2.36
CA TYR A 10 -0.25 10.17 -2.70
C TYR A 10 -0.09 9.27 -3.93
N TYR A 11 0.49 9.80 -5.00
CA TYR A 11 0.57 9.05 -6.25
C TYR A 11 1.51 7.85 -6.17
N ILE A 12 2.53 7.92 -5.33
CA ILE A 12 3.45 6.80 -5.13
C ILE A 12 2.72 5.66 -4.41
N VAL A 13 2.01 5.96 -3.34
CA VAL A 13 1.24 4.95 -2.61
C VAL A 13 0.20 4.32 -3.51
N LYS A 14 -0.55 5.13 -4.23
CA LYS A 14 -1.58 4.65 -5.15
C LYS A 14 -0.99 3.73 -6.21
N ASN A 15 0.13 4.13 -6.80
CA ASN A 15 0.77 3.34 -7.84
C ASN A 15 1.25 1.98 -7.30
N ILE A 16 1.87 1.96 -6.13
CA ILE A 16 2.34 0.73 -5.51
C ILE A 16 1.16 -0.21 -5.27
N ILE A 17 0.07 0.29 -4.73
CA ILE A 17 -1.10 -0.55 -4.42
C ILE A 17 -1.74 -1.10 -5.68
N GLU A 18 -1.83 -0.29 -6.74
CA GLU A 18 -2.48 -0.72 -7.98
C GLU A 18 -1.63 -1.65 -8.83
N THR A 19 -0.30 -1.56 -8.74
CA THR A 19 0.59 -2.30 -9.64
C THR A 19 1.21 -3.54 -9.03
N THR A 20 1.14 -3.70 -7.70
CA THR A 20 1.74 -4.86 -7.03
C THR A 20 0.73 -6.01 -6.97
N ASP A 21 1.19 -7.20 -7.33
CA ASP A 21 0.37 -8.41 -7.21
C ASP A 21 0.46 -8.93 -5.77
N TRP A 22 -0.40 -8.40 -4.92
CA TRP A 22 -0.40 -8.72 -3.50
C TRP A 22 -0.73 -10.18 -3.22
N SER A 23 -1.61 -10.78 -4.04
CA SER A 23 -1.98 -12.17 -3.83
C SER A 23 -0.81 -13.11 -4.11
N ALA A 24 0.05 -12.77 -5.06
CA ALA A 24 1.26 -13.54 -5.34
C ALA A 24 2.24 -13.51 -4.18
N LEU A 25 2.17 -12.47 -3.34
CA LEU A 25 3.01 -12.32 -2.15
C LEU A 25 2.36 -12.87 -0.89
N GLY A 26 1.17 -13.46 -1.00
CA GLY A 26 0.43 -13.96 0.16
C GLY A 26 -0.22 -12.87 0.98
N ILE A 27 -0.41 -11.68 0.41
CA ILE A 27 -1.00 -10.54 1.09
C ILE A 27 -2.47 -10.42 0.67
N GLU A 28 -3.37 -10.49 1.64
CA GLU A 28 -4.79 -10.45 1.39
C GLU A 28 -5.30 -9.03 1.15
N GLN A 29 -4.74 -8.06 1.88
CA GLN A 29 -5.13 -6.66 1.73
C GLN A 29 -3.92 -5.76 1.91
N ALA A 30 -3.87 -4.70 1.08
CA ALA A 30 -2.87 -3.64 1.18
C ALA A 30 -3.60 -2.33 1.48
N PHE A 31 -3.23 -1.67 2.57
CA PHE A 31 -3.88 -0.44 3.02
C PHE A 31 -2.97 0.76 2.78
N PRO A 32 -3.47 1.85 2.19
CA PRO A 32 -2.68 3.06 2.01
C PRO A 32 -2.71 3.94 3.25
N ALA A 33 -1.59 4.60 3.51
CA ALA A 33 -1.51 5.70 4.45
C ALA A 33 -0.61 6.77 3.87
N TYR A 34 -1.02 8.03 3.94
CA TYR A 34 -0.34 9.09 3.23
C TYR A 34 0.54 9.94 4.13
N SER A 35 0.47 9.72 5.42
CA SER A 35 1.36 10.37 6.37
C SER A 35 1.36 9.60 7.69
N ALA A 36 2.49 9.68 8.40
CA ALA A 36 2.61 8.99 9.68
C ALA A 36 1.71 9.57 10.76
N SER A 37 1.16 10.76 10.54
CA SER A 37 0.26 11.42 11.50
C SER A 37 -1.21 11.18 11.22
N GLN A 38 -1.52 10.42 10.20
CA GLN A 38 -2.91 10.08 9.89
C GLN A 38 -3.45 8.97 10.77
#